data_e3412117ccdd5684b5995b8e611d309a
#
_entry.id   e3412117ccdd5684b5995b8e611d309a
#
_cell.length_a   1.000
_cell.length_b   1.000
_cell.length_c   1.000
_cell.angle_alpha   90.00
_cell.angle_beta   90.00
_cell.angle_gamma   90.00
#
_symmetry.space_group_name_H-M   'P 1'
#
loop_
_entity.id
_entity.type
_entity.pdbx_description
1 polymer ?
#
loop_
_entity_poly.entity_id
_entity_poly.type
_entity_poly.pdbx_seq_one_letter_code
_entity_poly.pdbx_strand_id
1 'polypeptide(L)'
;MDTEIYSQVKTSIKHALNIDLENYKEEQMKRRLDSWLVRSRLPSWQEYLKLITTDAEELARFRNYLTINVTEFFRDPSRWAQVSAEILPNLAKESTQLHPDGDFKIWSAGCSTGAEAYTLAIIMEEFSPPHKYSILATDLDRGAMLKAKARGPYSQDDIRNLSPHQRQQYITPLAPYFAAEKLQKRIMFREQDLLNDRFDSNFDLIVCRNVVIYFTTASKDILYEKFNKALRPGGVLFVGGTEIISTPAKFGFQSFGISFYKKI
;
A
#
# COMPACT_ATOMS: atom_id res chain seq x y z
N MET A 1 0.13 19.52 -20.84
CA MET A 1 1.13 18.71 -21.62
C MET A 1 0.46 18.16 -22.86
N ASP A 2 1.05 18.35 -24.04
CA ASP A 2 0.56 17.73 -25.28
C ASP A 2 0.89 16.22 -25.36
N THR A 3 0.29 15.55 -26.34
CA THR A 3 0.37 14.07 -26.45
C THR A 3 1.78 13.59 -26.81
N GLU A 4 2.51 14.35 -27.63
CA GLU A 4 3.86 13.96 -28.06
C GLU A 4 4.86 14.07 -26.90
N ILE A 5 4.83 15.18 -26.17
CA ILE A 5 5.65 15.38 -24.96
C ILE A 5 5.31 14.32 -23.92
N TYR A 6 4.02 14.02 -23.72
CA TYR A 6 3.61 12.99 -22.77
C TYR A 6 4.16 11.61 -23.13
N SER A 7 4.17 11.25 -24.40
CA SER A 7 4.74 9.99 -24.87
C SER A 7 6.24 9.90 -24.60
N GLN A 8 7.01 10.99 -24.86
CA GLN A 8 8.44 11.06 -24.55
C GLN A 8 8.70 10.94 -23.03
N VAL A 9 7.92 11.65 -22.23
CA VAL A 9 8.02 11.60 -20.76
C VAL A 9 7.72 10.21 -20.22
N LYS A 10 6.67 9.52 -20.71
CA LYS A 10 6.36 8.14 -20.33
C LYS A 10 7.54 7.20 -20.60
N THR A 11 8.11 7.27 -21.81
CA THR A 11 9.25 6.45 -22.20
C THR A 11 10.45 6.69 -21.29
N SER A 12 10.75 7.95 -21.00
CA SER A 12 11.87 8.34 -20.13
C SER A 12 11.65 7.87 -18.68
N ILE A 13 10.43 8.01 -18.14
CA ILE A 13 10.08 7.55 -16.80
C ILE A 13 10.21 6.02 -16.72
N LYS A 14 9.70 5.30 -17.71
CA LYS A 14 9.82 3.85 -17.76
C LYS A 14 11.29 3.41 -17.73
N HIS A 15 12.15 4.08 -18.51
CA HIS A 15 13.57 3.78 -18.56
C HIS A 15 14.30 4.14 -17.26
N ALA A 16 14.05 5.34 -16.71
CA ALA A 16 14.79 5.86 -15.56
C ALA A 16 14.30 5.28 -14.21
N LEU A 17 13.00 5.03 -14.09
CA LEU A 17 12.37 4.63 -12.82
C LEU A 17 11.79 3.22 -12.83
N ASN A 18 11.73 2.56 -13.98
CA ASN A 18 11.01 1.30 -14.21
C ASN A 18 9.51 1.38 -13.82
N ILE A 19 8.89 2.56 -14.02
CA ILE A 19 7.46 2.78 -13.78
C ILE A 19 6.77 2.91 -15.14
N ASP A 20 5.84 1.99 -15.44
CA ASP A 20 5.09 2.02 -16.69
C ASP A 20 3.79 2.81 -16.54
N LEU A 21 3.78 4.06 -17.02
CA LEU A 21 2.63 4.95 -16.92
C LEU A 21 1.44 4.54 -17.81
N GLU A 22 1.57 3.55 -18.71
CA GLU A 22 0.44 2.98 -19.45
C GLU A 22 -0.58 2.31 -18.52
N ASN A 23 -0.13 1.86 -17.36
CA ASN A 23 -0.97 1.24 -16.34
C ASN A 23 -1.80 2.25 -15.52
N TYR A 24 -1.55 3.55 -15.68
CA TYR A 24 -2.14 4.60 -14.86
C TYR A 24 -3.13 5.44 -15.68
N LYS A 25 -4.11 6.06 -15.00
CA LYS A 25 -5.06 6.96 -15.63
C LYS A 25 -4.35 8.18 -16.19
N GLU A 26 -4.37 8.32 -17.50
CA GLU A 26 -3.60 9.33 -18.25
C GLU A 26 -3.84 10.76 -17.77
N GLU A 27 -5.09 11.17 -17.64
CA GLU A 27 -5.45 12.51 -17.20
C GLU A 27 -4.94 12.86 -15.79
N GLN A 28 -4.89 11.89 -14.90
CA GLN A 28 -4.35 12.09 -13.56
C GLN A 28 -2.81 12.22 -13.59
N MET A 29 -2.16 11.39 -14.41
CA MET A 29 -0.71 11.44 -14.57
C MET A 29 -0.28 12.73 -15.27
N LYS A 30 -0.94 13.16 -16.33
CA LYS A 30 -0.65 14.43 -17.00
C LYS A 30 -0.70 15.60 -16.03
N ARG A 31 -1.79 15.74 -15.28
CA ARG A 31 -1.92 16.84 -14.28
C ARG A 31 -0.83 16.79 -13.23
N ARG A 32 -0.46 15.58 -12.79
CA ARG A 32 0.58 15.40 -11.79
C ARG A 32 1.94 15.77 -12.33
N LEU A 33 2.28 15.35 -13.53
CA LEU A 33 3.51 15.69 -14.23
C LEU A 33 3.62 17.19 -14.49
N ASP A 34 2.55 17.83 -14.98
CA ASP A 34 2.51 19.28 -15.17
C ASP A 34 2.78 20.05 -13.88
N SER A 35 2.15 19.60 -12.77
CA SER A 35 2.41 20.19 -11.45
C SER A 35 3.86 19.99 -10.98
N TRP A 36 4.48 18.88 -11.34
CA TRP A 36 5.89 18.65 -11.03
C TRP A 36 6.83 19.57 -11.81
N LEU A 37 6.62 19.69 -13.11
CA LEU A 37 7.44 20.58 -13.94
C LEU A 37 7.41 22.02 -13.41
N VAL A 38 6.24 22.53 -13.03
CA VAL A 38 6.12 23.85 -12.40
C VAL A 38 6.95 23.95 -11.12
N ARG A 39 6.91 22.90 -10.26
CA ARG A 39 7.69 22.87 -9.00
C ARG A 39 9.19 22.78 -9.22
N SER A 40 9.63 22.11 -10.28
CA SER A 40 11.05 21.99 -10.63
C SER A 40 11.66 23.33 -11.10
N ARG A 41 10.83 24.31 -11.45
CA ARG A 41 11.22 25.62 -11.99
C ARG A 41 12.01 25.52 -13.30
N LEU A 42 11.95 24.39 -13.98
CA LEU A 42 12.55 24.23 -15.30
C LEU A 42 11.54 24.59 -16.39
N PRO A 43 11.99 25.17 -17.51
CA PRO A 43 11.10 25.70 -18.55
C PRO A 43 10.48 24.60 -19.43
N SER A 44 11.05 23.38 -19.42
CA SER A 44 10.60 22.31 -20.29
C SER A 44 10.87 20.91 -19.74
N TRP A 45 10.10 19.94 -20.23
CA TRP A 45 10.34 18.52 -19.94
C TRP A 45 11.67 18.03 -20.50
N GLN A 46 12.12 18.56 -21.65
CA GLN A 46 13.39 18.18 -22.25
C GLN A 46 14.57 18.51 -21.32
N GLU A 47 14.54 19.67 -20.68
CA GLU A 47 15.56 20.03 -19.69
C GLU A 47 15.45 19.21 -18.41
N TYR A 48 14.22 18.99 -17.94
CA TYR A 48 14.00 18.17 -16.75
C TYR A 48 14.48 16.72 -16.94
N LEU A 49 14.16 16.11 -18.08
CA LEU A 49 14.60 14.74 -18.38
C LEU A 49 16.12 14.61 -18.50
N LYS A 50 16.83 15.64 -19.00
CA LYS A 50 18.29 15.68 -18.96
C LYS A 50 18.82 15.76 -17.53
N LEU A 51 18.21 16.58 -16.68
CA LEU A 51 18.62 16.72 -15.28
C LEU A 51 18.57 15.38 -14.55
N ILE A 52 17.45 14.66 -14.63
CA ILE A 52 17.29 13.38 -13.89
C ILE A 52 18.18 12.23 -14.41
N THR A 53 18.84 12.38 -15.56
CA THR A 53 19.85 11.41 -16.03
C THR A 53 21.21 11.62 -15.36
N THR A 54 21.47 12.78 -14.79
CA THR A 54 22.77 13.17 -14.21
C THR A 54 22.70 13.44 -12.71
N ASP A 55 21.51 13.69 -12.17
CA ASP A 55 21.26 14.01 -10.77
C ASP A 55 20.40 12.90 -10.12
N ALA A 56 21.07 12.02 -9.35
CA ALA A 56 20.43 10.91 -8.67
C ALA A 56 19.50 11.36 -7.52
N GLU A 57 19.78 12.51 -6.89
CA GLU A 57 18.92 13.04 -5.81
C GLU A 57 17.62 13.58 -6.42
N GLU A 58 17.70 14.31 -7.52
CA GLU A 58 16.51 14.80 -8.21
C GLU A 58 15.68 13.65 -8.79
N LEU A 59 16.31 12.60 -9.32
CA LEU A 59 15.62 11.39 -9.76
C LEU A 59 14.88 10.73 -8.60
N ALA A 60 15.48 10.62 -7.41
CA ALA A 60 14.84 10.08 -6.23
C ALA A 60 13.68 10.97 -5.76
N ARG A 61 13.83 12.29 -5.77
CA ARG A 61 12.75 13.25 -5.44
C ARG A 61 11.58 13.13 -6.42
N PHE A 62 11.88 12.97 -7.71
CA PHE A 62 10.85 12.79 -8.74
C PHE A 62 10.10 11.45 -8.55
N ARG A 63 10.82 10.36 -8.27
CA ARG A 63 10.19 9.07 -7.93
C ARG A 63 9.23 9.22 -6.76
N ASN A 64 9.70 9.78 -5.64
CA ASN A 64 8.87 10.00 -4.44
C ASN A 64 7.65 10.90 -4.69
N TYR A 65 7.75 11.80 -5.66
CA TYR A 65 6.61 12.60 -6.07
C TYR A 65 5.62 11.81 -6.92
N LEU A 66 6.09 10.96 -7.86
CA LEU A 66 5.22 10.14 -8.71
C LEU A 66 4.45 9.11 -7.90
N THR A 67 5.11 8.47 -6.94
CA THR A 67 4.51 7.57 -5.97
C THR A 67 3.82 8.39 -4.88
N ILE A 68 2.50 8.27 -4.76
CA ILE A 68 1.72 9.11 -3.84
C ILE A 68 1.77 8.53 -2.43
N ASN A 69 2.57 9.13 -1.55
CA ASN A 69 2.85 8.63 -0.20
C ASN A 69 2.00 9.29 0.90
N VAL A 70 0.68 9.45 0.66
CA VAL A 70 -0.24 9.95 1.68
C VAL A 70 -0.84 8.79 2.46
N THR A 71 -0.33 8.57 3.66
CA THR A 71 -0.79 7.51 4.56
C THR A 71 -0.79 8.01 6.01
N GLU A 72 -1.63 7.41 6.84
CA GLU A 72 -1.72 7.68 8.28
C GLU A 72 -2.10 6.40 9.01
N PHE A 73 -1.77 6.33 10.29
CA PHE A 73 -2.23 5.23 11.14
C PHE A 73 -3.76 5.23 11.22
N PHE A 74 -4.36 4.04 11.18
CA PHE A 74 -5.81 3.86 11.25
C PHE A 74 -6.60 4.74 10.27
N ARG A 75 -6.08 4.98 9.07
CA ARG A 75 -6.82 5.73 8.03
C ARG A 75 -8.19 5.10 7.80
N ASP A 76 -9.27 5.90 7.89
CA ASP A 76 -10.67 5.44 7.93
C ASP A 76 -10.96 4.55 9.15
N PRO A 77 -10.97 5.10 10.39
CA PRO A 77 -11.01 4.34 11.64
C PRO A 77 -12.17 3.34 11.74
N SER A 78 -13.34 3.67 11.18
CA SER A 78 -14.51 2.78 11.17
C SER A 78 -14.27 1.47 10.45
N ARG A 79 -13.46 1.46 9.39
CA ARG A 79 -13.09 0.24 8.65
C ARG A 79 -12.12 -0.64 9.46
N TRP A 80 -11.18 -0.01 10.14
CA TRP A 80 -10.28 -0.72 11.04
C TRP A 80 -11.00 -1.30 12.25
N ALA A 81 -12.02 -0.61 12.79
CA ALA A 81 -12.88 -1.15 13.82
C ALA A 81 -13.60 -2.42 13.33
N GLN A 82 -14.10 -2.43 12.10
CA GLN A 82 -14.71 -3.62 11.49
C GLN A 82 -13.68 -4.75 11.29
N VAL A 83 -12.46 -4.42 10.87
CA VAL A 83 -11.36 -5.41 10.77
C VAL A 83 -11.14 -6.09 12.12
N SER A 84 -11.02 -5.31 13.19
CA SER A 84 -10.76 -5.83 14.54
C SER A 84 -11.92 -6.63 15.12
N ALA A 85 -13.17 -6.15 14.94
CA ALA A 85 -14.34 -6.74 15.57
C ALA A 85 -14.92 -7.95 14.82
N GLU A 86 -14.80 -7.99 13.49
CA GLU A 86 -15.48 -8.98 12.66
C GLU A 86 -14.54 -9.79 11.77
N ILE A 87 -13.67 -9.10 10.99
CA ILE A 87 -12.89 -9.74 9.94
C ILE A 87 -11.81 -10.65 10.54
N LEU A 88 -10.97 -10.11 11.41
CA LEU A 88 -9.86 -10.86 12.01
C LEU A 88 -10.30 -12.04 12.86
N PRO A 89 -11.31 -11.93 13.76
CA PRO A 89 -11.78 -13.08 14.54
C PRO A 89 -12.27 -14.23 13.66
N ASN A 90 -13.04 -13.93 12.61
CA ASN A 90 -13.54 -14.93 11.69
C ASN A 90 -12.40 -15.59 10.89
N LEU A 91 -11.48 -14.79 10.33
CA LEU A 91 -10.32 -15.30 9.59
C LEU A 91 -9.40 -16.14 10.47
N ALA A 92 -9.13 -15.71 11.71
CA ALA A 92 -8.28 -16.45 12.64
C ALA A 92 -8.91 -17.81 13.01
N LYS A 93 -10.22 -17.85 13.24
CA LYS A 93 -10.94 -19.10 13.49
C LYS A 93 -10.86 -20.06 12.30
N GLU A 94 -11.11 -19.57 11.08
CA GLU A 94 -11.02 -20.36 9.85
C GLU A 94 -9.57 -20.83 9.59
N SER A 95 -8.58 -19.98 9.79
CA SER A 95 -7.16 -20.30 9.61
C SER A 95 -6.72 -21.41 10.56
N THR A 96 -7.12 -21.35 11.82
CA THR A 96 -6.87 -22.40 12.83
C THR A 96 -7.42 -23.75 12.40
N GLN A 97 -8.62 -23.78 11.83
CA GLN A 97 -9.25 -25.01 11.37
C GLN A 97 -8.54 -25.63 10.16
N LEU A 98 -8.06 -24.78 9.24
CA LEU A 98 -7.40 -25.22 8.00
C LEU A 98 -5.92 -25.57 8.21
N HIS A 99 -5.24 -24.82 9.05
CA HIS A 99 -3.80 -24.90 9.30
C HIS A 99 -3.48 -24.72 10.79
N PRO A 100 -3.71 -25.74 11.65
CA PRO A 100 -3.55 -25.62 13.10
C PRO A 100 -2.16 -25.13 13.55
N ASP A 101 -1.13 -25.52 12.82
CA ASP A 101 0.27 -25.15 13.09
C ASP A 101 0.79 -24.04 12.17
N GLY A 102 -0.08 -23.45 11.34
CA GLY A 102 0.28 -22.44 10.35
C GLY A 102 0.32 -21.01 10.90
N ASP A 103 1.14 -20.17 10.31
CA ASP A 103 1.15 -18.73 10.60
C ASP A 103 -0.04 -18.04 9.94
N PHE A 104 -0.70 -17.14 10.68
CA PHE A 104 -1.68 -16.21 10.10
C PHE A 104 -0.95 -15.14 9.28
N LYS A 105 -1.22 -15.10 7.97
CA LYS A 105 -0.46 -14.27 7.01
C LYS A 105 -1.27 -13.07 6.55
N ILE A 106 -0.71 -11.89 6.76
CA ILE A 106 -1.29 -10.61 6.33
C ILE A 106 -0.35 -9.95 5.32
N TRP A 107 -0.92 -9.30 4.31
CA TRP A 107 -0.16 -8.49 3.37
C TRP A 107 -0.74 -7.08 3.27
N SER A 108 0.08 -6.05 3.56
CA SER A 108 -0.19 -4.64 3.23
C SER A 108 0.47 -4.34 1.89
N ALA A 109 -0.35 -4.24 0.84
CA ALA A 109 0.06 -4.06 -0.56
C ALA A 109 -0.07 -2.59 -0.96
N GLY A 110 1.04 -1.90 -1.10
CA GLY A 110 1.11 -0.44 -1.23
C GLY A 110 1.15 0.23 0.14
N CYS A 111 2.08 -0.20 1.01
CA CYS A 111 2.15 0.22 2.42
C CYS A 111 2.72 1.64 2.61
N SER A 112 3.26 2.27 1.56
CA SER A 112 3.89 3.59 1.60
C SER A 112 4.93 3.70 2.74
N THR A 113 4.84 4.69 3.59
CA THR A 113 5.75 4.90 4.72
C THR A 113 5.51 3.97 5.92
N GLY A 114 4.70 2.92 5.75
CA GLY A 114 4.50 1.86 6.72
C GLY A 114 3.37 2.07 7.72
N ALA A 115 2.68 3.22 7.74
CA ALA A 115 1.62 3.48 8.72
C ALA A 115 0.50 2.41 8.71
N GLU A 116 0.11 1.89 7.53
CA GLU A 116 -0.86 0.80 7.39
C GLU A 116 -0.32 -0.52 7.94
N ALA A 117 0.93 -0.88 7.63
CA ALA A 117 1.55 -2.09 8.15
C ALA A 117 1.69 -2.06 9.69
N TYR A 118 2.06 -0.90 10.25
CA TYR A 118 2.09 -0.72 11.70
C TYR A 118 0.69 -0.69 12.32
N THR A 119 -0.33 -0.16 11.64
CA THR A 119 -1.74 -0.29 12.08
C THR A 119 -2.13 -1.75 12.20
N LEU A 120 -1.83 -2.58 11.20
CA LEU A 120 -2.07 -4.02 11.25
C LEU A 120 -1.33 -4.68 12.42
N ALA A 121 -0.06 -4.33 12.65
CA ALA A 121 0.71 -4.87 13.75
C ALA A 121 0.11 -4.47 15.12
N ILE A 122 -0.36 -3.23 15.29
CA ILE A 122 -1.06 -2.79 16.51
C ILE A 122 -2.33 -3.61 16.73
N ILE A 123 -3.17 -3.75 15.70
CA ILE A 123 -4.41 -4.53 15.78
C ILE A 123 -4.11 -5.99 16.16
N MET A 124 -3.09 -6.59 15.56
CA MET A 124 -2.71 -7.97 15.86
C MET A 124 -2.15 -8.14 17.28
N GLU A 125 -1.38 -7.16 17.79
CA GLU A 125 -0.93 -7.17 19.19
C GLU A 125 -2.11 -7.05 20.17
N GLU A 126 -3.11 -6.20 19.86
CA GLU A 126 -4.32 -6.04 20.69
C GLU A 126 -5.27 -7.24 20.56
N PHE A 127 -5.37 -7.82 19.39
CA PHE A 127 -6.20 -9.03 19.16
C PHE A 127 -5.61 -10.27 19.83
N SER A 128 -4.28 -10.35 19.95
CA SER A 128 -3.54 -11.47 20.55
C SER A 128 -3.99 -12.84 20.00
N PRO A 129 -3.76 -13.11 18.70
CA PRO A 129 -4.26 -14.32 18.06
C PRO A 129 -3.66 -15.59 18.68
N PRO A 130 -4.38 -16.72 18.64
CA PRO A 130 -3.90 -17.99 19.19
C PRO A 130 -2.68 -18.55 18.45
N HIS A 131 -2.43 -18.07 17.23
CA HIS A 131 -1.32 -18.52 16.38
C HIS A 131 -0.31 -17.40 16.14
N LYS A 132 0.89 -17.81 15.73
CA LYS A 132 1.88 -16.87 15.19
C LYS A 132 1.30 -16.14 13.98
N TYR A 133 1.67 -14.89 13.80
CA TYR A 133 1.30 -14.12 12.64
C TYR A 133 2.52 -13.46 12.01
N SER A 134 2.42 -13.19 10.73
CA SER A 134 3.40 -12.43 9.97
C SER A 134 2.72 -11.42 9.07
N ILE A 135 3.35 -10.26 8.90
CA ILE A 135 2.87 -9.19 8.03
C ILE A 135 3.92 -8.98 6.95
N LEU A 136 3.54 -9.18 5.68
CA LEU A 136 4.31 -8.69 4.55
C LEU A 136 3.84 -7.26 4.25
N ALA A 137 4.76 -6.32 4.12
CA ALA A 137 4.47 -4.94 3.75
C ALA A 137 5.28 -4.56 2.52
N THR A 138 4.60 -4.20 1.43
CA THR A 138 5.27 -3.93 0.16
C THR A 138 4.86 -2.60 -0.44
N ASP A 139 5.81 -1.94 -1.08
CA ASP A 139 5.58 -0.73 -1.87
C ASP A 139 6.63 -0.63 -2.99
N LEU A 140 6.30 0.12 -4.03
CA LEU A 140 7.22 0.42 -5.13
C LEU A 140 8.23 1.52 -4.76
N ASP A 141 7.88 2.39 -3.80
CA ASP A 141 8.67 3.55 -3.41
C ASP A 141 9.76 3.18 -2.40
N ARG A 142 11.01 3.21 -2.85
CA ARG A 142 12.19 2.96 -2.01
C ARG A 142 12.34 3.94 -0.85
N GLY A 143 12.05 5.23 -1.09
CA GLY A 143 12.13 6.26 -0.07
C GLY A 143 11.11 6.04 1.04
N ALA A 144 9.87 5.75 0.66
CA ALA A 144 8.82 5.38 1.59
C ALA A 144 9.19 4.10 2.38
N MET A 145 9.72 3.09 1.70
CA MET A 145 10.16 1.84 2.33
C MET A 145 11.32 2.01 3.30
N LEU A 146 12.26 2.93 3.04
CA LEU A 146 13.31 3.29 3.99
C LEU A 146 12.72 3.90 5.25
N LYS A 147 11.77 4.85 5.13
CA LYS A 147 11.04 5.44 6.24
C LYS A 147 10.25 4.38 7.02
N ALA A 148 9.57 3.47 6.33
CA ALA A 148 8.83 2.37 6.95
C ALA A 148 9.76 1.45 7.75
N LYS A 149 10.89 1.03 7.19
CA LYS A 149 11.91 0.22 7.88
C LYS A 149 12.56 0.94 9.05
N ALA A 150 12.72 2.27 8.98
CA ALA A 150 13.20 3.10 10.09
C ALA A 150 12.14 3.34 11.17
N ARG A 151 10.90 2.86 10.98
CA ARG A 151 9.75 3.04 11.88
C ARG A 151 9.23 4.48 11.97
N GLY A 152 9.56 5.33 11.02
CA GLY A 152 9.27 6.77 10.98
C GLY A 152 10.39 7.56 10.30
N PRO A 153 10.49 8.87 10.54
CA PRO A 153 9.68 9.67 11.48
C PRO A 153 8.25 9.91 10.99
N TYR A 154 7.30 9.94 11.91
CA TYR A 154 5.91 10.32 11.67
C TYR A 154 5.60 11.69 12.25
N SER A 155 4.66 12.42 11.62
CA SER A 155 4.13 13.68 12.10
C SER A 155 2.96 13.47 13.07
N GLN A 156 2.50 14.55 13.71
CA GLN A 156 1.29 14.53 14.53
C GLN A 156 0.05 14.12 13.70
N ASP A 157 -0.02 14.55 12.44
CA ASP A 157 -1.13 14.21 11.55
C ASP A 157 -1.12 12.72 11.19
N ASP A 158 0.06 12.14 10.97
CA ASP A 158 0.17 10.70 10.65
C ASP A 158 -0.39 9.82 11.79
N ILE A 159 -0.30 10.27 13.05
CA ILE A 159 -0.71 9.51 14.24
C ILE A 159 -2.03 9.96 14.86
N ARG A 160 -2.76 10.88 14.22
CA ARG A 160 -3.97 11.53 14.81
C ARG A 160 -5.10 10.56 15.15
N ASN A 161 -5.23 9.46 14.40
CA ASN A 161 -6.30 8.46 14.59
C ASN A 161 -5.96 7.38 15.64
N LEU A 162 -4.76 7.38 16.22
CA LEU A 162 -4.41 6.48 17.31
C LEU A 162 -5.14 6.94 18.60
N SER A 163 -5.68 5.99 19.34
CA SER A 163 -6.21 6.25 20.69
C SER A 163 -5.09 6.69 21.64
N PRO A 164 -5.40 7.36 22.77
CA PRO A 164 -4.40 7.69 23.77
C PRO A 164 -3.62 6.47 24.27
N HIS A 165 -4.28 5.34 24.47
CA HIS A 165 -3.66 4.06 24.86
C HIS A 165 -2.69 3.58 23.79
N GLN A 166 -3.10 3.55 22.50
CA GLN A 166 -2.24 3.12 21.40
C GLN A 166 -1.01 4.02 21.23
N ARG A 167 -1.19 5.34 21.36
CA ARG A 167 -0.04 6.28 21.31
C ARG A 167 0.95 5.98 22.43
N GLN A 168 0.50 5.79 23.64
CA GLN A 168 1.36 5.48 24.79
C GLN A 168 2.10 4.15 24.62
N GLN A 169 1.45 3.13 24.07
CA GLN A 169 2.00 1.77 23.99
C GLN A 169 2.88 1.53 22.76
N TYR A 170 2.60 2.23 21.64
CA TYR A 170 3.12 1.87 20.33
C TYR A 170 3.88 2.98 19.60
N ILE A 171 3.92 4.20 20.16
CA ILE A 171 4.60 5.35 19.55
C ILE A 171 5.56 5.98 20.57
N THR A 172 6.69 6.50 20.09
CA THR A 172 7.59 7.29 20.95
C THR A 172 6.88 8.50 21.53
N PRO A 173 7.20 8.93 22.78
CA PRO A 173 6.44 9.96 23.48
C PRO A 173 6.60 11.37 22.89
N LEU A 174 7.70 11.64 22.19
CA LEU A 174 8.06 12.97 21.68
C LEU A 174 8.27 12.92 20.16
N ALA A 175 7.93 14.01 19.48
CA ALA A 175 8.24 14.20 18.07
C ALA A 175 9.78 14.34 17.84
N PRO A 176 10.28 13.86 16.70
CA PRO A 176 9.56 13.11 15.67
C PRO A 176 9.13 11.73 16.17
N TYR A 177 7.91 11.31 15.78
CA TYR A 177 7.34 10.06 16.29
C TYR A 177 7.84 8.84 15.52
N PHE A 178 8.07 7.74 16.25
CA PHE A 178 8.46 6.45 15.69
C PHE A 178 7.56 5.34 16.24
N ALA A 179 7.24 4.37 15.40
CA ALA A 179 6.55 3.17 15.86
C ALA A 179 7.45 2.33 16.77
N ALA A 180 6.87 1.67 17.76
CA ALA A 180 7.60 0.83 18.70
C ALA A 180 8.31 -0.33 18.00
N GLU A 181 9.53 -0.65 18.42
CA GLU A 181 10.36 -1.70 17.82
C GLU A 181 9.69 -3.09 17.86
N LYS A 182 8.92 -3.38 18.91
CA LYS A 182 8.20 -4.66 19.04
C LYS A 182 7.27 -4.94 17.85
N LEU A 183 6.65 -3.91 17.26
CA LEU A 183 5.76 -4.06 16.10
C LEU A 183 6.53 -4.48 14.85
N GLN A 184 7.73 -3.93 14.64
CA GLN A 184 8.53 -4.21 13.46
C GLN A 184 8.96 -5.67 13.36
N LYS A 185 9.15 -6.35 14.49
CA LYS A 185 9.59 -7.76 14.53
C LYS A 185 8.64 -8.72 13.79
N ARG A 186 7.41 -8.31 13.55
CA ARG A 186 6.37 -9.07 12.85
C ARG A 186 6.16 -8.64 11.41
N ILE A 187 6.87 -7.59 10.96
CA ILE A 187 6.69 -7.00 9.63
C ILE A 187 7.93 -7.26 8.78
N MET A 188 7.71 -7.90 7.62
CA MET A 188 8.72 -8.01 6.56
C MET A 188 8.45 -6.92 5.52
N PHE A 189 9.37 -5.99 5.36
CA PHE A 189 9.30 -4.93 4.36
C PHE A 189 10.05 -5.31 3.09
N ARG A 190 9.36 -5.29 1.93
CA ARG A 190 9.92 -5.65 0.61
C ARG A 190 9.47 -4.65 -0.47
N GLU A 191 10.41 -4.18 -1.30
CA GLU A 191 10.08 -3.43 -2.52
C GLU A 191 9.36 -4.37 -3.49
N GLN A 192 8.23 -3.92 -4.07
CA GLN A 192 7.44 -4.73 -4.98
C GLN A 192 6.58 -3.87 -5.89
N ASP A 193 6.59 -4.21 -7.17
CA ASP A 193 5.65 -3.69 -8.17
C ASP A 193 4.43 -4.61 -8.25
N LEU A 194 3.26 -4.11 -7.82
CA LEU A 194 2.03 -4.89 -7.80
C LEU A 194 1.57 -5.36 -9.20
N LEU A 195 1.95 -4.65 -10.25
CA LEU A 195 1.55 -5.01 -11.61
C LEU A 195 2.51 -6.03 -12.24
N ASN A 196 3.82 -5.88 -12.02
CA ASN A 196 4.83 -6.65 -12.72
C ASN A 196 5.37 -7.85 -11.91
N ASP A 197 5.50 -7.74 -10.59
CA ASP A 197 6.12 -8.78 -9.77
C ASP A 197 5.19 -9.95 -9.47
N ARG A 198 5.77 -11.10 -9.16
CA ARG A 198 5.05 -12.26 -8.63
C ARG A 198 4.68 -12.03 -7.17
N PHE A 199 3.55 -12.57 -6.76
CA PHE A 199 3.07 -12.52 -5.39
C PHE A 199 3.36 -13.83 -4.65
N ASP A 200 3.62 -13.71 -3.35
CA ASP A 200 3.53 -14.85 -2.45
C ASP A 200 2.07 -15.29 -2.36
N SER A 201 1.80 -16.43 -1.77
CA SER A 201 0.47 -17.02 -1.71
C SER A 201 0.07 -17.42 -0.30
N ASN A 202 -1.19 -17.84 -0.17
CA ASN A 202 -1.80 -18.29 1.08
C ASN A 202 -1.90 -17.18 2.14
N PHE A 203 -2.23 -15.95 1.72
CA PHE A 203 -2.57 -14.89 2.67
C PHE A 203 -4.00 -15.07 3.18
N ASP A 204 -4.17 -14.86 4.49
CA ASP A 204 -5.47 -14.78 5.14
C ASP A 204 -6.16 -13.45 4.86
N LEU A 205 -5.38 -12.36 4.90
CA LEU A 205 -5.84 -11.00 4.66
C LEU A 205 -4.85 -10.27 3.75
N ILE A 206 -5.35 -9.70 2.66
CA ILE A 206 -4.62 -8.71 1.84
C ILE A 206 -5.29 -7.36 2.03
N VAL A 207 -4.51 -6.34 2.37
CA VAL A 207 -4.94 -4.95 2.46
C VAL A 207 -4.30 -4.18 1.32
N CYS A 208 -5.10 -3.61 0.42
CA CYS A 208 -4.64 -2.77 -0.67
C CYS A 208 -5.55 -1.56 -0.78
N ARG A 209 -5.21 -0.48 -0.09
CA ARG A 209 -6.08 0.68 0.07
C ARG A 209 -5.48 1.95 -0.52
N ASN A 210 -6.31 2.68 -1.26
CA ASN A 210 -5.92 3.95 -1.89
C ASN A 210 -4.76 3.82 -2.90
N VAL A 211 -4.61 2.66 -3.50
CA VAL A 211 -3.60 2.34 -4.51
C VAL A 211 -4.22 2.19 -5.89
N VAL A 212 -5.27 1.36 -6.01
CA VAL A 212 -5.86 1.03 -7.32
C VAL A 212 -6.65 2.19 -7.93
N ILE A 213 -6.92 3.26 -7.19
CA ILE A 213 -7.57 4.47 -7.69
C ILE A 213 -6.82 5.12 -8.86
N TYR A 214 -5.51 4.91 -8.92
CA TYR A 214 -4.63 5.49 -9.94
C TYR A 214 -4.54 4.65 -11.21
N PHE A 215 -4.91 3.37 -11.16
CA PHE A 215 -4.74 2.42 -12.26
C PHE A 215 -5.89 2.48 -13.28
N THR A 216 -5.56 2.11 -14.52
CA THR A 216 -6.56 1.87 -15.57
C THR A 216 -7.47 0.70 -15.19
N THR A 217 -8.63 0.58 -15.83
CA THR A 217 -9.53 -0.56 -15.60
C THR A 217 -8.86 -1.90 -15.91
N ALA A 218 -8.12 -1.98 -17.00
CA ALA A 218 -7.40 -3.20 -17.39
C ALA A 218 -6.35 -3.60 -16.33
N SER A 219 -5.57 -2.63 -15.82
CA SER A 219 -4.58 -2.90 -14.77
C SER A 219 -5.22 -3.32 -13.45
N LYS A 220 -6.38 -2.76 -13.10
CA LYS A 220 -7.17 -3.19 -11.94
C LYS A 220 -7.65 -4.63 -12.06
N ASP A 221 -8.17 -5.01 -13.22
CA ASP A 221 -8.67 -6.36 -13.48
C ASP A 221 -7.53 -7.39 -13.28
N ILE A 222 -6.36 -7.13 -13.86
CA ILE A 222 -5.17 -7.96 -13.66
C ILE A 222 -4.80 -8.06 -12.17
N LEU A 223 -4.82 -6.94 -11.46
CA LEU A 223 -4.44 -6.89 -10.05
C LEU A 223 -5.42 -7.66 -9.17
N TYR A 224 -6.72 -7.55 -9.42
CA TYR A 224 -7.73 -8.32 -8.66
C TYR A 224 -7.59 -9.83 -8.87
N GLU A 225 -7.28 -10.29 -10.09
CA GLU A 225 -6.96 -11.70 -10.35
C GLU A 225 -5.70 -12.15 -9.61
N LYS A 226 -4.65 -11.31 -9.58
CA LYS A 226 -3.43 -11.60 -8.83
C LYS A 226 -3.69 -11.69 -7.33
N PHE A 227 -4.48 -10.80 -6.75
CA PHE A 227 -4.87 -10.84 -5.35
C PHE A 227 -5.71 -12.08 -5.02
N ASN A 228 -6.65 -12.45 -5.89
CA ASN A 228 -7.41 -13.68 -5.68
C ASN A 228 -6.49 -14.90 -5.63
N LYS A 229 -5.52 -15.02 -6.55
CA LYS A 229 -4.54 -16.12 -6.56
C LYS A 229 -3.65 -16.12 -5.32
N ALA A 230 -3.33 -14.94 -4.78
CA ALA A 230 -2.48 -14.78 -3.60
C ALA A 230 -3.20 -15.12 -2.27
N LEU A 231 -4.51 -14.93 -2.21
CA LEU A 231 -5.31 -15.30 -1.04
C LEU A 231 -5.51 -16.82 -0.95
N ARG A 232 -5.55 -17.35 0.27
CA ARG A 232 -6.09 -18.70 0.50
C ARG A 232 -7.61 -18.75 0.21
N PRO A 233 -8.21 -19.92 -0.01
CA PRO A 233 -9.68 -20.06 -0.02
C PRO A 233 -10.28 -19.46 1.25
N GLY A 234 -11.35 -18.65 1.11
CA GLY A 234 -11.97 -17.94 2.24
C GLY A 234 -11.20 -16.72 2.76
N GLY A 235 -9.99 -16.45 2.26
CA GLY A 235 -9.22 -15.25 2.60
C GLY A 235 -9.90 -13.96 2.13
N VAL A 236 -9.56 -12.83 2.72
CA VAL A 236 -10.23 -11.55 2.49
C VAL A 236 -9.28 -10.52 1.85
N LEU A 237 -9.78 -9.83 0.82
CA LEU A 237 -9.19 -8.61 0.27
C LEU A 237 -9.91 -7.40 0.88
N PHE A 238 -9.15 -6.49 1.49
CA PHE A 238 -9.62 -5.21 2.00
C PHE A 238 -9.10 -4.06 1.14
N VAL A 239 -10.01 -3.33 0.51
CA VAL A 239 -9.68 -2.18 -0.37
C VAL A 239 -10.12 -0.85 0.25
N GLY A 240 -9.68 0.28 -0.31
CA GLY A 240 -10.10 1.61 0.15
C GLY A 240 -11.60 1.88 -0.10
N GLY A 241 -12.16 2.80 0.66
CA GLY A 241 -13.60 3.08 0.63
C GLY A 241 -14.15 3.54 -0.73
N THR A 242 -13.29 4.08 -1.60
CA THR A 242 -13.64 4.48 -2.98
C THR A 242 -13.23 3.46 -4.05
N GLU A 243 -12.67 2.32 -3.64
CA GLU A 243 -12.11 1.29 -4.52
C GLU A 243 -13.06 0.09 -4.67
N ILE A 244 -14.29 0.37 -5.09
CA ILE A 244 -15.32 -0.66 -5.23
C ILE A 244 -15.01 -1.57 -6.42
N ILE A 245 -15.05 -2.88 -6.21
CA ILE A 245 -15.00 -3.89 -7.28
C ILE A 245 -16.44 -4.09 -7.77
N SER A 246 -16.75 -3.56 -8.95
CA SER A 246 -18.14 -3.54 -9.46
C SER A 246 -18.70 -4.94 -9.74
N THR A 247 -17.84 -5.89 -10.13
CA THR A 247 -18.25 -7.26 -10.47
C THR A 247 -17.29 -8.25 -9.80
N PRO A 248 -17.34 -8.41 -8.47
CA PRO A 248 -16.37 -9.20 -7.72
C PRO A 248 -16.36 -10.68 -8.14
N ALA A 249 -17.50 -11.25 -8.50
CA ALA A 249 -17.60 -12.63 -8.96
C ALA A 249 -16.74 -12.93 -10.20
N LYS A 250 -16.53 -11.93 -11.07
CA LYS A 250 -15.62 -12.04 -12.24
C LYS A 250 -14.20 -12.46 -11.82
N PHE A 251 -13.77 -12.05 -10.66
CA PHE A 251 -12.43 -12.29 -10.13
C PHE A 251 -12.39 -13.38 -9.03
N GLY A 252 -13.49 -14.14 -8.85
CA GLY A 252 -13.59 -15.16 -7.82
C GLY A 252 -13.75 -14.60 -6.40
N PHE A 253 -14.38 -13.44 -6.28
CA PHE A 253 -14.69 -12.81 -5.00
C PHE A 253 -16.20 -12.72 -4.76
N GLN A 254 -16.58 -12.79 -3.51
CA GLN A 254 -17.89 -12.40 -3.00
C GLN A 254 -17.74 -11.14 -2.15
N SER A 255 -18.64 -10.16 -2.32
CA SER A 255 -18.68 -8.99 -1.43
C SER A 255 -19.01 -9.42 -0.01
N PHE A 256 -18.20 -8.95 0.94
CA PHE A 256 -18.31 -9.25 2.37
C PHE A 256 -18.42 -7.94 3.19
N GLY A 257 -19.35 -7.11 2.80
CA GLY A 257 -19.51 -5.75 3.33
C GLY A 257 -18.86 -4.68 2.45
N ILE A 258 -18.84 -3.44 2.93
CA ILE A 258 -18.24 -2.33 2.18
C ILE A 258 -16.72 -2.44 2.30
N SER A 259 -16.03 -2.45 1.16
CA SER A 259 -14.56 -2.55 1.03
C SER A 259 -13.95 -3.92 1.30
N PHE A 260 -14.73 -4.95 1.64
CA PHE A 260 -14.23 -6.29 1.91
C PHE A 260 -14.75 -7.29 0.88
N TYR A 261 -13.85 -8.15 0.39
CA TYR A 261 -14.14 -9.15 -0.63
C TYR A 261 -13.54 -10.49 -0.21
N LYS A 262 -14.37 -11.50 -0.01
CA LYS A 262 -13.96 -12.85 0.38
C LYS A 262 -13.71 -13.68 -0.87
N LYS A 263 -12.60 -14.41 -0.93
CA LYS A 263 -12.31 -15.38 -1.99
C LYS A 263 -13.25 -16.59 -1.87
N ILE A 264 -13.92 -16.96 -2.97
CA ILE A 264 -14.79 -18.12 -3.12
C ILE A 264 -14.09 -19.24 -3.84
#